data_0a7c8ce8f4dda502c8baaa900566c6dd
#
_entry.id   0a7c8ce8f4dda502c8baaa900566c6dd
#
_cell.length_a   1.000
_cell.length_b   1.000
_cell.length_c   1.000
_cell.angle_alpha   90.00
_cell.angle_beta   90.00
_cell.angle_gamma   90.00
#
_symmetry.space_group_name_H-M   'P 1'
#
loop_
_entity.id
_entity.type
_entity.pdbx_description
1 polymer ?
#
loop_
_entity_poly.entity_id
_entity_poly.type
_entity_poly.pdbx_seq_one_letter_code
_entity_poly.pdbx_strand_id
1 'polypeptide(L)'
;MIVRDATEHDIPAIQRIYAHHVLTGTASFEEEPPSVDEMIARRDQAVRRGLPYLVAELDGAVAGYAYAGPYRSRPAYRHSIENSVYVSHDQVRRGIGAALLPALIARCEAGPWRQMIAIIGDSSNAASIALHQRFGFRHVGTLHDVGWKFGRWLDSVIMQRALGVGRDASPAASEAVAQ
;
A
#
# COMPACT_ATOMS: atom_id res chain seq x y z
N MET A 1 -3.41 -15.63 13.06
CA MET A 1 -2.88 -14.63 12.12
C MET A 1 -2.10 -13.60 12.92
N ILE A 2 -0.87 -13.31 12.49
CA ILE A 2 0.04 -12.35 13.12
C ILE A 2 0.39 -11.30 12.06
N VAL A 3 0.30 -10.00 12.42
CA VAL A 3 0.81 -8.90 11.58
C VAL A 3 2.09 -8.38 12.21
N ARG A 4 3.17 -8.36 11.43
CA ARG A 4 4.51 -7.96 11.87
C ARG A 4 5.27 -7.23 10.77
N ASP A 5 6.39 -6.61 11.14
CA ASP A 5 7.29 -6.02 10.16
C ASP A 5 7.86 -7.10 9.23
N ALA A 6 7.93 -6.77 7.95
CA ALA A 6 8.54 -7.65 6.96
C ALA A 6 10.06 -7.66 7.09
N THR A 7 10.63 -8.84 7.06
CA THR A 7 12.08 -9.05 6.95
C THR A 7 12.47 -9.37 5.51
N GLU A 8 13.77 -9.39 5.23
CA GLU A 8 14.27 -9.80 3.92
C GLU A 8 13.87 -11.23 3.55
N HIS A 9 13.79 -12.12 4.56
CA HIS A 9 13.37 -13.51 4.37
C HIS A 9 11.92 -13.67 3.88
N ASP A 10 11.08 -12.65 4.09
CA ASP A 10 9.69 -12.66 3.62
C ASP A 10 9.56 -12.28 2.13
N ILE A 11 10.59 -11.61 1.58
CA ILE A 11 10.51 -11.03 0.24
C ILE A 11 10.23 -12.05 -0.86
N PRO A 12 10.78 -13.27 -0.86
CA PRO A 12 10.40 -14.25 -1.87
C PRO A 12 8.90 -14.62 -1.86
N ALA A 13 8.27 -14.64 -0.69
CA ALA A 13 6.84 -14.87 -0.56
C ALA A 13 6.03 -13.64 -1.00
N ILE A 14 6.45 -12.45 -0.61
CA ILE A 14 5.86 -11.17 -1.03
C ILE A 14 5.92 -11.04 -2.55
N GLN A 15 7.07 -11.35 -3.16
CA GLN A 15 7.25 -11.29 -4.61
C GLN A 15 6.27 -12.24 -5.33
N ARG A 16 6.10 -13.46 -4.86
CA ARG A 16 5.13 -14.40 -5.45
C ARG A 16 3.70 -13.87 -5.37
N ILE A 17 3.31 -13.28 -4.24
CA ILE A 17 1.99 -12.64 -4.08
C ILE A 17 1.84 -11.52 -5.09
N TYR A 18 2.83 -10.62 -5.18
CA TYR A 18 2.78 -9.48 -6.09
C TYR A 18 2.79 -9.91 -7.56
N ALA A 19 3.65 -10.87 -7.93
CA ALA A 19 3.72 -11.41 -9.28
C ALA A 19 2.38 -11.97 -9.77
N HIS A 20 1.63 -12.66 -8.89
CA HIS A 20 0.28 -13.10 -9.23
C HIS A 20 -0.63 -11.92 -9.58
N HIS A 21 -0.65 -10.87 -8.76
CA HIS A 21 -1.47 -9.69 -9.03
C HIS A 21 -1.04 -8.92 -10.29
N VAL A 22 0.26 -8.89 -10.59
CA VAL A 22 0.77 -8.29 -11.83
C VAL A 22 0.31 -9.09 -13.06
N LEU A 23 0.42 -10.41 -13.01
CA LEU A 23 0.18 -11.27 -14.18
C LEU A 23 -1.31 -11.56 -14.44
N THR A 24 -2.17 -11.47 -13.41
CA THR A 24 -3.56 -11.93 -13.52
C THR A 24 -4.60 -10.89 -13.15
N GLY A 25 -4.18 -9.79 -12.49
CA GLY A 25 -5.10 -8.80 -11.93
C GLY A 25 -4.81 -7.37 -12.39
N THR A 26 -5.73 -6.49 -12.02
CA THR A 26 -5.66 -5.04 -12.30
C THR A 26 -5.29 -4.22 -11.06
N ALA A 27 -5.04 -4.86 -9.92
CA ALA A 27 -4.62 -4.19 -8.69
C ALA A 27 -3.23 -3.54 -8.79
N SER A 28 -2.42 -3.94 -9.78
CA SER A 28 -1.19 -3.29 -10.17
C SER A 28 -1.22 -2.99 -11.67
N PHE A 29 -0.68 -1.84 -12.06
CA PHE A 29 -0.52 -1.47 -13.47
C PHE A 29 0.86 -1.86 -14.02
N GLU A 30 1.70 -2.53 -13.24
CA GLU A 30 2.88 -3.19 -13.76
C GLU A 30 2.46 -4.37 -14.66
N GLU A 31 3.20 -4.59 -15.74
CA GLU A 31 2.94 -5.65 -16.71
C GLU A 31 3.91 -6.84 -16.53
N GLU A 32 5.12 -6.56 -16.03
CA GLU A 32 6.14 -7.53 -15.69
C GLU A 32 6.38 -7.57 -14.18
N PRO A 33 6.37 -8.74 -13.54
CA PRO A 33 6.65 -8.82 -12.11
C PRO A 33 8.11 -8.44 -11.82
N PRO A 34 8.37 -7.63 -10.78
CA PRO A 34 9.73 -7.34 -10.34
C PRO A 34 10.44 -8.59 -9.82
N SER A 35 11.75 -8.60 -9.90
CA SER A 35 12.58 -9.64 -9.29
C SER A 35 12.54 -9.58 -7.76
N VAL A 36 13.02 -10.64 -7.10
CA VAL A 36 13.18 -10.66 -5.64
C VAL A 36 14.13 -9.54 -5.20
N ASP A 37 15.25 -9.35 -5.91
CA ASP A 37 16.25 -8.30 -5.58
C ASP A 37 15.65 -6.90 -5.71
N GLU A 38 14.81 -6.67 -6.72
CA GLU A 38 14.10 -5.40 -6.85
C GLU A 38 13.11 -5.21 -5.71
N MET A 39 12.38 -6.23 -5.29
CA MET A 39 11.47 -6.15 -4.15
C MET A 39 12.20 -5.90 -2.83
N ILE A 40 13.41 -6.47 -2.63
CA ILE A 40 14.29 -6.15 -1.51
C ILE A 40 14.63 -4.65 -1.55
N ALA A 41 15.08 -4.15 -2.69
CA ALA A 41 15.44 -2.74 -2.84
C ALA A 41 14.26 -1.79 -2.55
N ARG A 42 13.06 -2.13 -3.04
CA ARG A 42 11.81 -1.36 -2.78
C ARG A 42 11.46 -1.34 -1.28
N ARG A 43 11.52 -2.51 -0.62
CA ARG A 43 11.30 -2.62 0.83
C ARG A 43 12.30 -1.79 1.60
N ASP A 44 13.59 -1.93 1.31
CA ASP A 44 14.66 -1.21 2.00
C ASP A 44 14.57 0.30 1.81
N GLN A 45 14.16 0.75 0.63
CA GLN A 45 13.89 2.16 0.38
C GLN A 45 12.75 2.69 1.27
N ALA A 46 11.67 1.92 1.45
CA ALA A 46 10.57 2.29 2.33
C ALA A 46 11.03 2.36 3.79
N VAL A 47 11.74 1.32 4.26
CA VAL A 47 12.24 1.22 5.64
C VAL A 47 13.25 2.31 5.96
N ARG A 48 14.19 2.64 5.05
CA ARG A 48 15.13 3.77 5.23
C ARG A 48 14.43 5.12 5.38
N ARG A 49 13.23 5.27 4.85
CA ARG A 49 12.39 6.48 5.00
C ARG A 49 11.51 6.44 6.25
N GLY A 50 11.65 5.42 7.10
CA GLY A 50 10.80 5.21 8.26
C GLY A 50 9.39 4.73 7.93
N LEU A 51 9.12 4.34 6.67
CA LEU A 51 7.81 3.88 6.24
C LEU A 51 7.63 2.39 6.57
N PRO A 52 6.48 2.00 7.10
CA PRO A 52 6.22 0.61 7.46
C PRO A 52 6.06 -0.29 6.24
N TYR A 53 6.58 -1.50 6.36
CA TYR A 53 6.42 -2.59 5.42
C TYR A 53 6.06 -3.85 6.21
N LEU A 54 4.81 -4.31 6.11
CA LEU A 54 4.23 -5.31 6.99
C LEU A 54 3.85 -6.59 6.23
N VAL A 55 3.91 -7.72 6.91
CA VAL A 55 3.34 -8.98 6.45
C VAL A 55 2.25 -9.46 7.42
N ALA A 56 1.26 -10.15 6.87
CA ALA A 56 0.34 -10.98 7.64
C ALA A 56 0.77 -12.45 7.49
N GLU A 57 1.13 -13.06 8.61
CA GLU A 57 1.49 -14.46 8.69
C GLU A 57 0.28 -15.28 9.18
N LEU A 58 -0.03 -16.33 8.46
CA LEU A 58 -1.11 -17.25 8.77
C LEU A 58 -0.58 -18.68 8.64
N ASP A 59 -0.74 -19.48 9.68
CA ASP A 59 -0.30 -20.88 9.72
C ASP A 59 1.20 -21.04 9.34
N GLY A 60 2.04 -20.08 9.76
CA GLY A 60 3.49 -20.09 9.51
C GLY A 60 3.91 -19.61 8.11
N ALA A 61 2.98 -19.13 7.28
CA ALA A 61 3.26 -18.64 5.95
C ALA A 61 2.79 -17.19 5.74
N VAL A 62 3.50 -16.44 4.88
CA VAL A 62 3.08 -15.09 4.48
C VAL A 62 1.84 -15.19 3.61
N ALA A 63 0.71 -14.68 4.11
CA ALA A 63 -0.59 -14.73 3.46
C ALA A 63 -0.99 -13.39 2.80
N GLY A 64 -0.26 -12.32 3.07
CA GLY A 64 -0.44 -11.00 2.49
C GLY A 64 0.56 -10.02 3.04
N TYR A 65 0.65 -8.85 2.42
CA TYR A 65 1.53 -7.78 2.86
C TYR A 65 0.91 -6.41 2.57
N ALA A 66 1.39 -5.41 3.31
CA ALA A 66 1.02 -4.02 3.12
C ALA A 66 2.21 -3.12 3.39
N TYR A 67 2.30 -2.02 2.66
CA TYR A 67 3.37 -1.04 2.86
C TYR A 67 2.89 0.36 2.56
N ALA A 68 3.64 1.34 3.06
CA ALA A 68 3.48 2.72 2.68
C ALA A 68 4.67 3.20 1.85
N GLY A 69 4.42 4.07 0.90
CA GLY A 69 5.40 4.75 0.08
C GLY A 69 5.15 6.26 0.04
N PRO A 70 6.10 7.09 -0.45
CA PRO A 70 5.85 8.49 -0.71
C PRO A 70 4.78 8.63 -1.79
N TYR A 71 3.79 9.50 -1.55
CA TYR A 71 2.73 9.73 -2.55
C TYR A 71 3.26 10.35 -3.84
N ARG A 72 4.17 11.32 -3.75
CA ARG A 72 4.83 11.99 -4.89
C ARG A 72 6.21 12.49 -4.48
N SER A 73 7.09 12.70 -5.45
CA SER A 73 8.48 13.06 -5.22
C SER A 73 8.72 14.53 -4.82
N ARG A 74 7.78 15.45 -5.12
CA ARG A 74 7.98 16.88 -4.83
C ARG A 74 7.93 17.16 -3.32
N PRO A 75 8.82 18.01 -2.76
CA PRO A 75 8.96 18.21 -1.30
C PRO A 75 7.67 18.63 -0.57
N ALA A 76 6.76 19.35 -1.23
CA ALA A 76 5.48 19.75 -0.63
C ALA A 76 4.58 18.53 -0.27
N TYR A 77 4.82 17.36 -0.86
CA TYR A 77 4.09 16.13 -0.56
C TYR A 77 4.72 15.27 0.56
N ARG A 78 5.80 15.73 1.21
CA ARG A 78 6.55 14.92 2.20
C ARG A 78 5.73 14.37 3.37
N HIS A 79 4.57 14.97 3.68
CA HIS A 79 3.65 14.52 4.72
C HIS A 79 2.46 13.70 4.18
N SER A 80 2.48 13.37 2.89
CA SER A 80 1.49 12.52 2.24
C SER A 80 2.13 11.22 1.77
N ILE A 81 1.49 10.13 2.11
CA ILE A 81 1.95 8.78 1.76
C ILE A 81 0.87 8.02 0.99
N GLU A 82 1.30 7.04 0.23
CA GLU A 82 0.44 6.11 -0.48
C GLU A 82 0.54 4.73 0.17
N ASN A 83 -0.58 4.04 0.32
CA ASN A 83 -0.60 2.67 0.82
C ASN A 83 -0.84 1.67 -0.30
N SER A 84 -0.29 0.48 -0.11
CA SER A 84 -0.58 -0.70 -0.91
C SER A 84 -0.89 -1.89 -0.01
N VAL A 85 -1.88 -2.70 -0.40
CA VAL A 85 -2.27 -3.92 0.32
C VAL A 85 -2.50 -5.03 -0.69
N TYR A 86 -1.80 -6.14 -0.52
CA TYR A 86 -1.92 -7.32 -1.36
C TYR A 86 -2.15 -8.57 -0.52
N VAL A 87 -3.08 -9.40 -0.93
CA VAL A 87 -3.42 -10.66 -0.26
C VAL A 87 -3.15 -11.81 -1.23
N SER A 88 -2.60 -12.90 -0.73
CA SER A 88 -2.39 -14.10 -1.53
C SER A 88 -3.72 -14.60 -2.09
N HIS A 89 -3.73 -14.97 -3.36
CA HIS A 89 -4.95 -15.34 -4.10
C HIS A 89 -5.67 -16.56 -3.51
N ASP A 90 -4.93 -17.46 -2.87
CA ASP A 90 -5.43 -18.66 -2.18
C ASP A 90 -5.92 -18.38 -0.76
N GLN A 91 -5.68 -17.16 -0.23
CA GLN A 91 -6.01 -16.75 1.14
C GLN A 91 -7.06 -15.63 1.20
N VAL A 92 -7.76 -15.36 0.09
CA VAL A 92 -8.78 -14.31 0.03
C VAL A 92 -9.96 -14.61 0.97
N ARG A 93 -10.66 -13.57 1.42
CA ARG A 93 -11.81 -13.63 2.34
C ARG A 93 -11.52 -14.22 3.74
N ARG A 94 -10.25 -14.32 4.13
CA ARG A 94 -9.81 -14.72 5.48
C ARG A 94 -9.52 -13.53 6.40
N GLY A 95 -9.91 -12.31 6.03
CA GLY A 95 -9.73 -11.12 6.85
C GLY A 95 -8.31 -10.51 6.80
N ILE A 96 -7.42 -10.99 5.95
CA ILE A 96 -6.00 -10.60 5.90
C ILE A 96 -5.86 -9.10 5.61
N GLY A 97 -6.55 -8.57 4.58
CA GLY A 97 -6.52 -7.13 4.29
C GLY A 97 -7.10 -6.30 5.44
N ALA A 98 -8.14 -6.82 6.13
CA ALA A 98 -8.75 -6.16 7.28
C ALA A 98 -7.86 -6.19 8.55
N ALA A 99 -6.84 -7.04 8.58
CA ALA A 99 -5.81 -7.00 9.62
C ALA A 99 -4.63 -6.12 9.22
N LEU A 100 -4.20 -6.17 7.96
CA LEU A 100 -3.04 -5.41 7.46
C LEU A 100 -3.28 -3.91 7.41
N LEU A 101 -4.40 -3.47 6.82
CA LEU A 101 -4.62 -2.04 6.59
C LEU A 101 -4.69 -1.22 7.90
N PRO A 102 -5.45 -1.61 8.94
CA PRO A 102 -5.45 -0.85 10.20
C PRO A 102 -4.09 -0.89 10.92
N ALA A 103 -3.34 -2.00 10.84
CA ALA A 103 -1.99 -2.07 11.40
C ALA A 103 -1.04 -1.10 10.67
N LEU A 104 -1.12 -1.02 9.34
CA LEU A 104 -0.35 -0.06 8.55
C LEU A 104 -0.71 1.38 8.91
N ILE A 105 -2.01 1.69 9.01
CA ILE A 105 -2.50 3.01 9.41
C ILE A 105 -1.94 3.40 10.78
N ALA A 106 -2.05 2.53 11.78
CA ALA A 106 -1.57 2.82 13.13
C ALA A 106 -0.05 3.09 13.17
N ARG A 107 0.74 2.34 12.39
CA ARG A 107 2.19 2.61 12.27
C ARG A 107 2.47 3.94 11.59
N CYS A 108 1.70 4.32 10.58
CA CYS A 108 1.85 5.60 9.90
C CYS A 108 1.38 6.78 10.77
N GLU A 109 0.35 6.62 11.59
CA GLU A 109 -0.12 7.66 12.53
C GLU A 109 0.91 8.00 13.61
N ALA A 110 1.79 7.06 13.95
CA ALA A 110 2.91 7.31 14.86
C ALA A 110 4.05 8.13 14.24
N GLY A 111 4.03 8.34 12.92
CA GLY A 111 5.04 9.07 12.17
C GLY A 111 4.65 10.53 11.84
N PRO A 112 5.46 11.20 11.00
CA PRO A 112 5.25 12.61 10.67
C PRO A 112 4.18 12.84 9.57
N TRP A 113 3.55 11.77 9.08
CA TRP A 113 2.60 11.85 7.98
C TRP A 113 1.23 12.34 8.43
N ARG A 114 0.52 13.01 7.54
CA ARG A 114 -0.78 13.63 7.79
C ARG A 114 -1.87 13.15 6.85
N GLN A 115 -1.51 12.61 5.71
CA GLN A 115 -2.46 12.12 4.71
C GLN A 115 -2.01 10.76 4.17
N MET A 116 -2.94 9.83 4.05
CA MET A 116 -2.73 8.56 3.37
C MET A 116 -3.66 8.47 2.16
N ILE A 117 -3.08 8.18 1.03
CA ILE A 117 -3.77 8.04 -0.26
C ILE A 117 -3.77 6.55 -0.64
N ALA A 118 -4.88 6.09 -1.16
CA ALA A 118 -4.97 4.80 -1.84
C ALA A 118 -5.26 5.04 -3.31
N ILE A 119 -4.44 4.46 -4.16
CA ILE A 119 -4.64 4.39 -5.61
C ILE A 119 -5.06 2.97 -5.92
N ILE A 120 -6.35 2.77 -6.22
CA ILE A 120 -6.92 1.45 -6.43
C ILE A 120 -7.05 1.22 -7.93
N GLY A 121 -6.33 0.25 -8.41
CA GLY A 121 -6.41 -0.21 -9.79
C GLY A 121 -7.72 -0.95 -10.01
N ASP A 122 -8.43 -0.42 -10.90
CA ASP A 122 -9.72 -0.57 -11.55
C ASP A 122 -10.93 -0.27 -10.63
N SER A 123 -11.87 0.49 -11.19
CA SER A 123 -13.16 0.83 -10.54
C SER A 123 -14.02 -0.40 -10.23
N SER A 124 -13.75 -1.54 -10.89
CA SER A 124 -14.39 -2.84 -10.59
C SER A 124 -13.84 -3.53 -9.33
N ASN A 125 -12.75 -3.04 -8.73
CA ASN A 125 -12.15 -3.60 -7.52
C ASN A 125 -12.93 -3.22 -6.25
N ALA A 126 -14.22 -3.64 -6.22
CA ALA A 126 -15.13 -3.35 -5.12
C ALA A 126 -14.62 -3.81 -3.76
N ALA A 127 -13.84 -4.91 -3.72
CA ALA A 127 -13.29 -5.44 -2.47
C ALA A 127 -12.26 -4.48 -1.85
N SER A 128 -11.36 -3.92 -2.65
CA SER A 128 -10.37 -2.95 -2.18
C SER A 128 -11.04 -1.62 -1.79
N ILE A 129 -11.98 -1.14 -2.59
CA ILE A 129 -12.75 0.08 -2.30
C ILE A 129 -13.48 -0.07 -0.95
N ALA A 130 -14.22 -1.17 -0.75
CA ALA A 130 -14.95 -1.43 0.49
C ALA A 130 -14.01 -1.58 1.70
N LEU A 131 -12.84 -2.22 1.52
CA LEU A 131 -11.83 -2.33 2.56
C LEU A 131 -11.37 -0.94 3.02
N HIS A 132 -10.99 -0.08 2.09
CA HIS A 132 -10.53 1.27 2.40
C HIS A 132 -11.64 2.13 3.02
N GLN A 133 -12.87 2.05 2.51
CA GLN A 133 -14.03 2.74 3.11
C GLN A 133 -14.25 2.33 4.57
N ARG A 134 -14.18 1.03 4.86
CA ARG A 134 -14.32 0.50 6.23
C ARG A 134 -13.31 1.11 7.21
N PHE A 135 -12.11 1.44 6.75
CA PHE A 135 -11.05 2.04 7.56
C PHE A 135 -10.90 3.55 7.38
N GLY A 136 -12.00 4.22 7.01
CA GLY A 136 -12.11 5.67 7.04
C GLY A 136 -11.54 6.41 5.85
N PHE A 137 -11.20 5.71 4.76
CA PHE A 137 -10.90 6.38 3.50
C PHE A 137 -12.19 6.85 2.82
N ARG A 138 -12.17 8.06 2.34
CA ARG A 138 -13.24 8.62 1.51
C ARG A 138 -12.85 8.59 0.05
N HIS A 139 -13.79 8.37 -0.83
CA HIS A 139 -13.61 8.50 -2.27
C HIS A 139 -13.31 9.97 -2.61
N VAL A 140 -12.24 10.20 -3.36
CA VAL A 140 -11.83 11.54 -3.83
C VAL A 140 -12.24 11.75 -5.28
N GLY A 141 -12.06 10.73 -6.09
CA GLY A 141 -12.41 10.75 -7.51
C GLY A 141 -11.95 9.48 -8.22
N THR A 142 -12.35 9.36 -9.46
CA THR A 142 -11.93 8.29 -10.38
C THR A 142 -11.33 8.92 -11.62
N LEU A 143 -10.13 8.52 -11.97
CA LEU A 143 -9.54 8.81 -13.27
C LEU A 143 -9.97 7.68 -14.20
N HIS A 144 -10.73 8.03 -15.23
CA HIS A 144 -11.23 7.05 -16.19
C HIS A 144 -10.22 6.81 -17.30
N ASP A 145 -10.08 5.54 -17.70
CA ASP A 145 -9.32 5.12 -18.87
C ASP A 145 -7.85 5.59 -18.86
N VAL A 146 -7.18 5.55 -17.69
CA VAL A 146 -5.80 6.05 -17.53
C VAL A 146 -4.75 4.95 -17.60
N GLY A 147 -5.13 3.68 -17.48
CA GLY A 147 -4.24 2.53 -17.62
C GLY A 147 -4.67 1.65 -18.80
N TRP A 148 -3.70 1.01 -19.46
CA TRP A 148 -3.96 0.00 -20.49
C TRP A 148 -3.36 -1.31 -20.09
N LYS A 149 -4.18 -2.35 -19.86
CA LYS A 149 -3.69 -3.67 -19.46
C LYS A 149 -4.69 -4.75 -19.89
N PHE A 150 -4.18 -5.91 -20.27
CA PHE A 150 -5.00 -7.03 -20.73
C PHE A 150 -5.98 -6.66 -21.86
N GLY A 151 -5.53 -5.78 -22.79
CA GLY A 151 -6.32 -5.40 -23.95
C GLY A 151 -7.51 -4.49 -23.63
N ARG A 152 -7.55 -3.82 -22.46
CA ARG A 152 -8.61 -2.89 -22.09
C ARG A 152 -8.11 -1.69 -21.31
N TRP A 153 -8.85 -0.59 -21.35
CA TRP A 153 -8.65 0.57 -20.52
C TRP A 153 -9.08 0.29 -19.06
N LEU A 154 -8.35 0.85 -18.14
CA LEU A 154 -8.56 0.70 -16.70
C LEU A 154 -8.68 2.06 -16.03
N ASP A 155 -9.56 2.12 -15.05
CA ASP A 155 -9.72 3.28 -14.18
C ASP A 155 -8.67 3.26 -13.06
N SER A 156 -8.50 4.43 -12.43
CA SER A 156 -7.75 4.57 -11.19
C SER A 156 -8.62 5.28 -10.16
N VAL A 157 -9.06 4.56 -9.13
CA VAL A 157 -9.88 5.12 -8.05
C VAL A 157 -8.98 5.70 -6.98
N ILE A 158 -9.18 6.97 -6.64
CA ILE A 158 -8.41 7.69 -5.63
C ILE A 158 -9.24 7.79 -4.35
N MET A 159 -8.68 7.28 -3.27
CA MET A 159 -9.25 7.41 -1.94
C MET A 159 -8.26 8.05 -0.98
N GLN A 160 -8.75 8.74 0.04
CA GLN A 160 -7.91 9.50 0.97
C GLN A 160 -8.42 9.38 2.40
N ARG A 161 -7.47 9.27 3.33
CA ARG A 161 -7.68 9.31 4.78
C ARG A 161 -6.71 10.29 5.44
N ALA A 162 -7.19 11.09 6.38
CA ALA A 162 -6.32 11.84 7.29
C ALA A 162 -5.67 10.89 8.31
N LEU A 163 -4.42 11.16 8.67
CA LEU A 163 -3.66 10.44 9.70
C LEU A 163 -3.51 11.33 10.94
N GLY A 164 -3.76 10.79 12.13
CA GLY A 164 -3.69 11.52 13.38
C GLY A 164 -4.52 12.81 13.32
N VAL A 165 -3.90 13.95 13.64
CA VAL A 165 -4.54 15.28 13.62
C VAL A 165 -4.80 15.82 12.20
N GLY A 166 -4.33 15.14 11.18
CA GLY A 166 -4.54 15.56 9.78
C GLY A 166 -4.04 16.97 9.50
N ARG A 167 -4.95 17.83 8.98
CA ARG A 167 -4.67 19.24 8.66
C ARG A 167 -4.83 20.20 9.85
N ASP A 168 -5.34 19.73 10.99
CA ASP A 168 -5.72 20.60 12.11
C ASP A 168 -4.51 21.10 12.91
N ALA A 169 -3.32 20.58 12.63
CA ALA A 169 -2.06 21.11 13.12
C ALA A 169 -1.01 21.13 12.00
N SER A 170 -0.16 22.16 12.03
CA SER A 170 1.02 22.17 11.16
C SER A 170 1.88 20.94 11.47
N PRO A 171 2.46 20.29 10.47
CA PRO A 171 3.49 19.30 10.71
C PRO A 171 4.60 19.96 11.51
N ALA A 172 5.05 19.35 12.61
CA ALA A 172 6.23 19.81 13.31
C ALA A 172 7.35 20.02 12.29
N ALA A 173 8.13 21.09 12.41
CA ALA A 173 9.29 21.31 11.55
C ALA A 173 10.17 20.05 11.68
N SER A 174 10.04 19.14 10.73
CA SER A 174 10.91 17.98 10.67
C SER A 174 12.31 18.52 10.42
N GLU A 175 13.21 18.26 11.34
CA GLU A 175 14.62 18.40 11.06
C GLU A 175 14.86 17.77 9.68
N ALA A 176 15.46 18.57 8.80
CA ALA A 176 15.71 18.18 7.43
C ALA A 176 16.37 16.78 7.44
N VAL A 177 15.67 15.79 6.92
CA VAL A 177 16.29 14.51 6.62
C VAL A 177 17.41 14.85 5.64
N ALA A 178 18.66 14.69 6.11
CA ALA A 178 19.87 14.94 5.34
C ALA A 178 19.74 14.22 4.00
N GLN A 179 20.03 14.98 2.96
CA GLN A 179 20.08 14.57 1.55
C GLN A 179 21.05 13.41 1.34
#